data_9f3b1ebe0dde370c72a45a011dc4d78c
#
_entry.id   9f3b1ebe0dde370c72a45a011dc4d78c
#
_cell.length_a   1.000
_cell.length_b   1.000
_cell.length_c   1.000
_cell.angle_alpha   90.00
_cell.angle_beta   90.00
_cell.angle_gamma   90.00
#
_symmetry.space_group_name_H-M   'P 1'
#
loop_
_entity.id
_entity.type
_entity.pdbx_description
1 polymer ?
#
loop_
_entity_poly.entity_id
_entity_poly.type
_entity_poly.pdbx_seq_one_letter_code
_entity_poly.pdbx_strand_id
1 'polypeptide(L)'
;MDSNYINYFNEFEREYEVLKNASDDVLTVSLAIIHYIEKKLKEIFKWLKKHVFKTLQEEIYFFKELKPRMVSKLLYYKELLNLESSLPPSKKNKRKHYDELLSKIHQYVLSNKEFYQYYRSRTTVKDDDLFVRRSYKNIVRDDCCLINFDSKLCTSHDFNVAIIIANDMFTIYLENKLDELNGNITTKYIPTNNKIIWTGTKIEMAEMIYGLYYKKVLNGGRADIKEIARTLCIAFNIEMDDKTLYRYLQDIKKRYPINAIFLQSLSDLANDTFRGEDF
;
A
#
# COMPACT_ATOMS: atom_id res chain seq x y z
N MET A 1 27.85 -12.91 -1.58
CA MET A 1 26.39 -12.83 -1.55
C MET A 1 25.76 -13.58 -0.36
N ASP A 2 26.54 -14.19 0.52
CA ASP A 2 26.02 -15.10 1.55
C ASP A 2 25.28 -14.45 2.71
N SER A 3 25.59 -13.22 3.06
CA SER A 3 24.77 -12.31 3.91
C SER A 3 24.16 -11.16 3.10
N ASN A 4 24.27 -11.20 1.77
CA ASN A 4 24.05 -10.08 0.87
C ASN A 4 22.69 -10.11 0.15
N TYR A 5 21.96 -11.24 0.16
CA TYR A 5 20.66 -11.27 -0.52
C TYR A 5 19.60 -10.44 0.23
N ILE A 6 19.68 -10.34 1.56
CA ILE A 6 18.80 -9.46 2.35
C ILE A 6 19.04 -8.00 1.94
N ASN A 7 20.31 -7.58 1.81
CA ASN A 7 20.65 -6.24 1.37
C ASN A 7 20.16 -5.98 -0.07
N TYR A 8 20.23 -6.98 -0.94
CA TYR A 8 19.69 -6.90 -2.29
C TYR A 8 18.18 -6.65 -2.31
N PHE A 9 17.42 -7.34 -1.46
CA PHE A 9 15.98 -7.09 -1.34
C PHE A 9 15.67 -5.74 -0.71
N ASN A 10 16.45 -5.28 0.25
CA ASN A 10 16.31 -3.94 0.83
C ASN A 10 16.61 -2.83 -0.20
N GLU A 11 17.61 -3.02 -1.05
CA GLU A 11 17.90 -2.11 -2.15
C GLU A 11 16.79 -2.13 -3.19
N PHE A 12 16.30 -3.31 -3.56
CA PHE A 12 15.16 -3.47 -4.44
C PHE A 12 13.93 -2.69 -3.93
N GLU A 13 13.59 -2.78 -2.64
CA GLU A 13 12.45 -2.05 -2.07
C GLU A 13 12.65 -0.53 -2.15
N ARG A 14 13.85 -0.03 -1.89
CA ARG A 14 14.16 1.40 -2.00
C ARG A 14 14.01 1.92 -3.43
N GLU A 15 14.60 1.21 -4.40
CA GLU A 15 14.51 1.57 -5.82
C GLU A 15 13.06 1.48 -6.33
N TYR A 16 12.31 0.47 -5.88
CA TYR A 16 10.89 0.31 -6.18
C TYR A 16 10.07 1.50 -5.69
N GLU A 17 10.27 1.97 -4.45
CA GLU A 17 9.54 3.14 -3.92
C GLU A 17 9.90 4.43 -4.69
N VAL A 18 11.13 4.59 -5.14
CA VAL A 18 11.51 5.72 -6.00
C VAL A 18 10.76 5.67 -7.34
N LEU A 19 10.71 4.51 -8.00
CA LEU A 19 10.01 4.35 -9.28
C LEU A 19 8.50 4.56 -9.14
N LYS A 20 7.91 4.07 -8.05
CA LYS A 20 6.48 4.21 -7.76
C LYS A 20 6.05 5.68 -7.65
N ASN A 21 6.93 6.55 -7.17
CA ASN A 21 6.68 7.97 -6.96
C ASN A 21 7.25 8.86 -8.09
N ALA A 22 7.77 8.27 -9.17
CA ALA A 22 8.45 9.01 -10.25
C ALA A 22 7.49 9.78 -11.16
N SER A 23 6.22 9.40 -11.23
CA SER A 23 5.19 10.04 -12.08
C SER A 23 3.79 9.77 -11.53
N ASP A 24 2.86 10.67 -11.85
CA ASP A 24 1.42 10.48 -11.58
C ASP A 24 0.74 9.60 -12.64
N ASP A 25 1.37 9.36 -13.78
CA ASP A 25 0.82 8.50 -14.84
C ASP A 25 1.02 7.01 -14.51
N VAL A 26 -0.10 6.37 -14.19
CA VAL A 26 -0.14 4.95 -13.77
C VAL A 26 0.43 4.01 -14.83
N LEU A 27 0.20 4.28 -16.13
CA LEU A 27 0.67 3.42 -17.22
C LEU A 27 2.20 3.49 -17.33
N THR A 28 2.75 4.69 -17.36
CA THR A 28 4.21 4.92 -17.40
C THR A 28 4.91 4.30 -16.20
N VAL A 29 4.39 4.50 -14.99
CA VAL A 29 4.93 3.92 -13.75
C VAL A 29 4.87 2.39 -13.80
N SER A 30 3.74 1.83 -14.23
CA SER A 30 3.57 0.36 -14.31
C SER A 30 4.58 -0.27 -15.26
N LEU A 31 4.78 0.30 -16.45
CA LEU A 31 5.76 -0.17 -17.42
C LEU A 31 7.20 -0.11 -16.87
N ALA A 32 7.58 1.00 -16.24
CA ALA A 32 8.90 1.18 -15.66
C ALA A 32 9.17 0.13 -14.56
N ILE A 33 8.20 -0.08 -13.66
CA ILE A 33 8.30 -1.03 -12.55
C ILE A 33 8.33 -2.48 -13.07
N ILE A 34 7.50 -2.85 -14.05
CA ILE A 34 7.53 -4.17 -14.66
C ILE A 34 8.92 -4.46 -15.23
N HIS A 35 9.46 -3.56 -16.04
CA HIS A 35 10.80 -3.71 -16.63
C HIS A 35 11.90 -3.85 -15.55
N TYR A 36 11.84 -2.99 -14.53
CA TYR A 36 12.77 -3.04 -13.41
C TYR A 36 12.73 -4.39 -12.67
N ILE A 37 11.52 -4.86 -12.31
CA ILE A 37 11.36 -6.12 -11.57
C ILE A 37 11.80 -7.31 -12.44
N GLU A 38 11.48 -7.35 -13.73
CA GLU A 38 11.88 -8.41 -14.63
C GLU A 38 13.43 -8.50 -14.76
N LYS A 39 14.11 -7.35 -14.79
CA LYS A 39 15.57 -7.29 -14.74
C LYS A 39 16.12 -7.87 -13.43
N LYS A 40 15.60 -7.43 -12.29
CA LYS A 40 16.03 -7.91 -10.96
C LYS A 40 15.72 -9.40 -10.76
N LEU A 41 14.60 -9.91 -11.26
CA LEU A 41 14.28 -11.34 -11.22
C LEU A 41 15.25 -12.17 -12.04
N LYS A 42 15.68 -11.71 -13.21
CA LYS A 42 16.73 -12.40 -14.01
C LYS A 42 18.05 -12.53 -13.24
N GLU A 43 18.42 -11.52 -12.47
CA GLU A 43 19.61 -11.54 -11.61
C GLU A 43 19.46 -12.56 -10.48
N ILE A 44 18.32 -12.56 -9.78
CA ILE A 44 18.01 -13.55 -8.73
C ILE A 44 17.99 -14.97 -9.29
N PHE A 45 17.39 -15.20 -10.44
CA PHE A 45 17.34 -16.55 -11.05
C PHE A 45 18.73 -17.07 -11.43
N LYS A 46 19.60 -16.20 -11.94
CA LYS A 46 21.00 -16.58 -12.19
C LYS A 46 21.74 -16.96 -10.90
N TRP A 47 21.49 -16.23 -9.83
CA TRP A 47 22.07 -16.51 -8.52
C TRP A 47 21.51 -17.81 -7.93
N LEU A 48 20.17 -18.00 -7.91
CA LEU A 48 19.51 -19.19 -7.37
C LEU A 48 19.96 -20.50 -8.02
N LYS A 49 20.25 -20.50 -9.32
CA LYS A 49 20.75 -21.70 -10.02
C LYS A 49 22.03 -22.27 -9.42
N LYS A 50 22.82 -21.42 -8.77
CA LYS A 50 24.14 -21.78 -8.21
C LYS A 50 24.15 -21.77 -6.68
N HIS A 51 23.11 -21.16 -6.07
CA HIS A 51 23.07 -20.94 -4.63
C HIS A 51 22.49 -22.14 -3.88
N VAL A 52 23.16 -22.50 -2.79
CA VAL A 52 22.71 -23.50 -1.82
C VAL A 52 22.54 -22.77 -0.50
N PHE A 53 21.33 -22.80 0.07
CA PHE A 53 21.06 -22.21 1.38
C PHE A 53 21.77 -23.00 2.48
N LYS A 54 22.26 -22.32 3.50
CA LYS A 54 22.99 -22.95 4.61
C LYS A 54 22.06 -23.72 5.53
N THR A 55 20.84 -23.22 5.73
CA THR A 55 19.83 -23.83 6.57
C THR A 55 18.49 -23.92 5.85
N LEU A 56 17.64 -24.83 6.31
CA LEU A 56 16.28 -25.01 5.81
C LEU A 56 15.44 -23.73 6.05
N GLN A 57 15.63 -23.09 7.20
CA GLN A 57 14.93 -21.85 7.56
C GLN A 57 15.28 -20.69 6.62
N GLU A 58 16.54 -20.58 6.17
CA GLU A 58 16.92 -19.57 5.19
C GLU A 58 16.23 -19.82 3.84
N GLU A 59 16.13 -21.08 3.40
CA GLU A 59 15.43 -21.43 2.17
C GLU A 59 13.94 -21.13 2.27
N ILE A 60 13.28 -21.53 3.35
CA ILE A 60 11.88 -21.25 3.63
C ILE A 60 11.65 -19.74 3.64
N TYR A 61 12.45 -18.97 4.37
CA TYR A 61 12.31 -17.52 4.43
C TYR A 61 12.43 -16.87 3.05
N PHE A 62 13.37 -17.35 2.23
CA PHE A 62 13.54 -16.85 0.87
C PHE A 62 12.29 -17.11 0.00
N PHE A 63 11.79 -18.36 -0.01
CA PHE A 63 10.69 -18.75 -0.88
C PHE A 63 9.30 -18.41 -0.32
N LYS A 64 9.15 -18.25 0.98
CA LYS A 64 7.88 -17.86 1.60
C LYS A 64 7.70 -16.35 1.69
N GLU A 65 8.80 -15.60 1.91
CA GLU A 65 8.73 -14.17 2.20
C GLU A 65 9.38 -13.29 1.11
N LEU A 66 10.67 -13.49 0.82
CA LEU A 66 11.45 -12.54 0.01
C LEU A 66 11.07 -12.57 -1.47
N LYS A 67 11.17 -13.75 -2.10
CA LYS A 67 10.84 -13.90 -3.52
C LYS A 67 9.38 -13.55 -3.82
N PRO A 68 8.37 -14.00 -3.03
CA PRO A 68 6.99 -13.65 -3.27
C PRO A 68 6.70 -12.16 -3.21
N ARG A 69 7.35 -11.39 -2.34
CA ARG A 69 7.22 -9.92 -2.29
C ARG A 69 7.62 -9.24 -3.58
N MET A 70 8.67 -9.73 -4.23
CA MET A 70 9.10 -9.19 -5.53
C MET A 70 8.16 -9.61 -6.65
N VAL A 71 7.80 -10.90 -6.69
CA VAL A 71 6.94 -11.47 -7.73
C VAL A 71 5.51 -10.89 -7.63
N SER A 72 5.00 -10.67 -6.43
CA SER A 72 3.67 -10.08 -6.23
C SER A 72 3.54 -8.67 -6.82
N LYS A 73 4.58 -7.85 -6.69
CA LYS A 73 4.63 -6.53 -7.32
C LYS A 73 4.59 -6.64 -8.84
N LEU A 74 5.33 -7.59 -9.42
CA LEU A 74 5.28 -7.83 -10.87
C LEU A 74 3.87 -8.22 -11.32
N LEU A 75 3.21 -9.14 -10.62
CA LEU A 75 1.86 -9.56 -10.92
C LEU A 75 0.88 -8.40 -10.80
N TYR A 76 0.95 -7.65 -9.70
CA TYR A 76 0.11 -6.48 -9.48
C TYR A 76 0.23 -5.44 -10.60
N TYR A 77 1.44 -5.05 -10.98
CA TYR A 77 1.62 -4.03 -12.01
C TYR A 77 1.26 -4.52 -13.42
N LYS A 78 1.38 -5.83 -13.69
CA LYS A 78 0.87 -6.42 -14.94
C LYS A 78 -0.65 -6.35 -15.01
N GLU A 79 -1.35 -6.70 -13.92
CA GLU A 79 -2.81 -6.58 -13.84
C GLU A 79 -3.26 -5.11 -13.90
N LEU A 80 -2.53 -4.21 -13.23
CA LEU A 80 -2.80 -2.79 -13.25
C LEU A 80 -2.64 -2.18 -14.64
N LEU A 81 -1.57 -2.55 -15.36
CA LEU A 81 -1.34 -2.13 -16.75
C LEU A 81 -2.46 -2.63 -17.66
N ASN A 82 -2.84 -3.90 -17.54
CA ASN A 82 -3.95 -4.49 -18.32
C ASN A 82 -5.26 -3.77 -18.05
N LEU A 83 -5.56 -3.49 -16.78
CA LEU A 83 -6.76 -2.78 -16.39
C LEU A 83 -6.80 -1.38 -16.98
N GLU A 84 -5.81 -0.54 -16.66
CA GLU A 84 -5.81 0.87 -17.02
C GLU A 84 -5.73 1.10 -18.55
N SER A 85 -5.07 0.21 -19.29
CA SER A 85 -5.01 0.27 -20.75
C SER A 85 -6.30 -0.15 -21.45
N SER A 86 -7.20 -0.87 -20.78
CA SER A 86 -8.44 -1.44 -21.36
C SER A 86 -9.72 -0.84 -20.78
N LEU A 87 -9.63 0.17 -19.92
CA LEU A 87 -10.79 0.74 -19.23
C LEU A 87 -11.81 1.33 -20.20
N PRO A 88 -13.10 0.92 -20.13
CA PRO A 88 -14.16 1.51 -20.92
C PRO A 88 -14.43 2.96 -20.48
N PRO A 89 -14.88 3.87 -21.40
CA PRO A 89 -15.11 5.28 -21.05
C PRO A 89 -16.29 5.50 -20.10
N SER A 90 -17.30 4.64 -20.11
CA SER A 90 -18.53 4.78 -19.33
C SER A 90 -18.32 4.40 -17.86
N LYS A 91 -18.76 5.26 -16.92
CA LYS A 91 -18.72 4.98 -15.47
C LYS A 91 -19.42 3.67 -15.11
N LYS A 92 -20.57 3.37 -15.70
CA LYS A 92 -21.32 2.13 -15.47
C LYS A 92 -20.51 0.90 -15.87
N ASN A 93 -19.87 0.96 -17.04
CA ASN A 93 -19.05 -0.17 -17.52
C ASN A 93 -17.74 -0.32 -16.74
N LYS A 94 -17.11 0.78 -16.30
CA LYS A 94 -15.96 0.73 -15.38
C LYS A 94 -16.31 0.00 -14.10
N ARG A 95 -17.46 0.37 -13.48
CA ARG A 95 -17.93 -0.30 -12.27
C ARG A 95 -18.10 -1.79 -12.47
N LYS A 96 -18.85 -2.18 -13.52
CA LYS A 96 -19.05 -3.59 -13.84
C LYS A 96 -17.74 -4.35 -14.02
N HIS A 97 -16.78 -3.73 -14.69
CA HIS A 97 -15.46 -4.33 -14.91
C HIS A 97 -14.68 -4.53 -13.59
N TYR A 98 -14.71 -3.54 -12.69
CA TYR A 98 -14.08 -3.67 -11.36
C TYR A 98 -14.76 -4.77 -10.52
N ASP A 99 -16.10 -4.84 -10.51
CA ASP A 99 -16.84 -5.88 -9.80
C ASP A 99 -16.52 -7.28 -10.34
N GLU A 100 -16.36 -7.44 -11.66
CA GLU A 100 -15.95 -8.69 -12.29
C GLU A 100 -14.54 -9.13 -11.87
N LEU A 101 -13.60 -8.19 -11.76
CA LEU A 101 -12.23 -8.46 -11.29
C LEU A 101 -12.21 -8.86 -9.82
N LEU A 102 -12.95 -8.17 -8.96
CA LEU A 102 -13.11 -8.55 -7.55
C LEU A 102 -13.72 -9.95 -7.40
N SER A 103 -14.70 -10.28 -8.24
CA SER A 103 -15.31 -11.63 -8.26
C SER A 103 -14.30 -12.71 -8.66
N LYS A 104 -13.42 -12.45 -9.63
CA LYS A 104 -12.32 -13.37 -10.00
C LYS A 104 -11.34 -13.61 -8.87
N ILE A 105 -10.95 -12.54 -8.16
CA ILE A 105 -10.09 -12.66 -6.98
C ILE A 105 -10.77 -13.51 -5.90
N HIS A 106 -12.06 -13.28 -5.65
CA HIS A 106 -12.81 -14.08 -4.68
C HIS A 106 -12.88 -15.56 -5.08
N GLN A 107 -13.11 -15.86 -6.36
CA GLN A 107 -13.10 -17.25 -6.86
C GLN A 107 -11.72 -17.90 -6.68
N TYR A 108 -10.63 -17.18 -6.91
CA TYR A 108 -9.30 -17.71 -6.63
C TYR A 108 -9.12 -18.10 -5.15
N VAL A 109 -9.59 -17.26 -4.22
CA VAL A 109 -9.55 -17.56 -2.79
C VAL A 109 -10.34 -18.82 -2.45
N LEU A 110 -11.54 -18.97 -3.01
CA LEU A 110 -12.38 -20.14 -2.80
C LEU A 110 -11.73 -21.42 -3.34
N SER A 111 -11.15 -21.35 -4.53
CA SER A 111 -10.49 -22.51 -5.18
C SER A 111 -9.20 -22.93 -4.47
N ASN A 112 -8.55 -22.00 -3.73
CA ASN A 112 -7.30 -22.25 -3.01
C ASN A 112 -7.47 -22.12 -1.48
N LYS A 113 -8.69 -22.40 -0.97
CA LYS A 113 -9.07 -22.10 0.42
C LYS A 113 -8.13 -22.67 1.47
N GLU A 114 -7.69 -23.90 1.33
CA GLU A 114 -6.81 -24.56 2.30
C GLU A 114 -5.45 -23.88 2.40
N PHE A 115 -4.82 -23.60 1.26
CA PHE A 115 -3.54 -22.90 1.24
C PHE A 115 -3.70 -21.45 1.70
N TYR A 116 -4.78 -20.77 1.31
CA TYR A 116 -5.07 -19.43 1.74
C TYR A 116 -5.19 -19.34 3.27
N GLN A 117 -5.95 -20.25 3.89
CA GLN A 117 -6.08 -20.33 5.35
C GLN A 117 -4.74 -20.62 6.02
N TYR A 118 -3.97 -21.55 5.50
CA TYR A 118 -2.63 -21.87 5.99
C TYR A 118 -1.72 -20.62 5.99
N TYR A 119 -1.66 -19.91 4.88
CA TYR A 119 -0.81 -18.72 4.76
C TYR A 119 -1.28 -17.58 5.68
N ARG A 120 -2.59 -17.33 5.76
CA ARG A 120 -3.17 -16.27 6.61
C ARG A 120 -3.05 -16.56 8.11
N SER A 121 -3.12 -17.81 8.52
CA SER A 121 -2.97 -18.21 9.92
C SER A 121 -1.51 -18.14 10.42
N ARG A 122 -0.55 -17.85 9.52
CA ARG A 122 0.87 -17.76 9.87
C ARG A 122 1.46 -19.06 10.46
N THR A 123 0.83 -20.19 10.21
CA THR A 123 1.35 -21.50 10.66
C THR A 123 2.59 -21.87 9.88
N THR A 124 3.46 -22.70 10.52
CA THR A 124 4.72 -23.16 9.93
C THR A 124 4.75 -24.68 9.71
N VAL A 125 3.68 -25.38 10.06
CA VAL A 125 3.63 -26.86 10.10
C VAL A 125 3.95 -27.52 8.75
N LYS A 126 3.64 -26.86 7.65
CA LYS A 126 3.86 -27.35 6.28
C LYS A 126 4.97 -26.59 5.53
N ASP A 127 5.75 -25.74 6.20
CA ASP A 127 6.74 -24.90 5.54
C ASP A 127 7.79 -25.72 4.77
N ASP A 128 8.23 -26.84 5.36
CA ASP A 128 9.21 -27.73 4.76
C ASP A 128 8.70 -28.38 3.46
N ASP A 129 7.42 -28.68 3.39
CA ASP A 129 6.80 -29.29 2.22
C ASP A 129 6.50 -28.25 1.11
N LEU A 130 6.19 -27.01 1.50
CA LEU A 130 5.66 -26.00 0.60
C LEU A 130 6.74 -25.05 0.05
N PHE A 131 7.81 -24.79 0.83
CA PHE A 131 8.79 -23.75 0.55
C PHE A 131 10.24 -24.23 0.43
N VAL A 132 10.47 -25.57 0.36
CA VAL A 132 11.79 -26.17 0.16
C VAL A 132 11.83 -26.87 -1.19
N ARG A 133 12.87 -26.59 -1.98
CA ARG A 133 13.02 -27.11 -3.34
C ARG A 133 13.09 -28.64 -3.45
N ARG A 134 13.50 -29.32 -2.40
CA ARG A 134 13.65 -30.80 -2.36
C ARG A 134 12.36 -31.56 -2.14
N SER A 135 11.36 -30.95 -1.50
CA SER A 135 10.08 -31.58 -1.16
C SER A 135 9.16 -31.80 -2.35
N TYR A 136 9.57 -31.33 -3.51
CA TYR A 136 8.75 -31.33 -4.73
C TYR A 136 8.49 -32.70 -5.35
N LYS A 137 9.23 -33.75 -4.93
CA LYS A 137 9.12 -35.09 -5.56
C LYS A 137 7.77 -35.80 -5.35
N ASN A 138 6.96 -35.37 -4.40
CA ASN A 138 5.75 -36.07 -3.96
C ASN A 138 4.44 -35.33 -4.23
N ILE A 139 4.45 -34.15 -4.87
CA ILE A 139 3.22 -33.40 -5.10
C ILE A 139 2.77 -33.59 -6.53
N VAL A 140 1.87 -34.54 -6.73
CA VAL A 140 1.08 -34.64 -7.96
C VAL A 140 0.07 -33.49 -7.95
N ARG A 141 0.23 -32.52 -8.82
CA ARG A 141 -0.74 -31.45 -9.05
C ARG A 141 -1.30 -31.56 -10.46
N ASP A 142 -2.62 -31.39 -10.55
CA ASP A 142 -3.36 -31.37 -11.82
C ASP A 142 -3.14 -30.11 -12.65
N ASP A 143 -2.28 -29.16 -12.21
CA ASP A 143 -2.10 -27.88 -12.87
C ASP A 143 -1.01 -27.96 -13.94
N CYS A 144 -1.36 -27.52 -15.15
CA CYS A 144 -0.52 -27.45 -16.37
C CYS A 144 0.78 -26.61 -16.22
N CYS A 145 1.03 -26.01 -15.06
CA CYS A 145 2.22 -25.19 -14.78
C CYS A 145 3.52 -26.00 -14.65
N LEU A 146 3.44 -27.34 -14.59
CA LEU A 146 4.59 -28.22 -14.38
C LEU A 146 5.55 -28.30 -15.56
N ILE A 147 5.09 -28.02 -16.78
CA ILE A 147 5.88 -28.23 -18.00
C ILE A 147 7.07 -27.25 -18.12
N ASN A 148 6.95 -26.06 -17.50
CA ASN A 148 7.98 -25.00 -17.51
C ASN A 148 8.61 -24.73 -16.14
N PHE A 149 8.50 -25.68 -15.21
CA PHE A 149 8.92 -25.50 -13.83
C PHE A 149 10.42 -25.84 -13.66
N ASP A 150 11.23 -24.85 -13.33
CA ASP A 150 12.64 -25.08 -12.94
C ASP A 150 12.69 -25.27 -11.41
N SER A 151 12.89 -26.53 -10.98
CA SER A 151 12.95 -26.90 -9.57
C SER A 151 14.08 -26.22 -8.77
N LYS A 152 15.02 -25.58 -9.44
CA LYS A 152 16.07 -24.78 -8.80
C LYS A 152 15.61 -23.36 -8.49
N LEU A 153 14.57 -22.89 -9.17
CA LEU A 153 14.10 -21.49 -9.09
C LEU A 153 12.83 -21.31 -8.28
N CYS A 154 12.06 -22.37 -8.09
CA CYS A 154 10.73 -22.32 -7.48
C CYS A 154 10.53 -23.45 -6.48
N THR A 155 9.55 -23.25 -5.60
CA THR A 155 8.99 -24.28 -4.73
C THR A 155 7.51 -24.52 -5.10
N SER A 156 6.84 -25.44 -4.42
CA SER A 156 5.47 -25.80 -4.78
C SER A 156 4.48 -24.65 -4.59
N HIS A 157 4.70 -23.72 -3.65
CA HIS A 157 3.72 -22.71 -3.26
C HIS A 157 4.25 -21.27 -3.20
N ASP A 158 5.50 -21.01 -3.51
CA ASP A 158 6.05 -19.65 -3.49
C ASP A 158 5.33 -18.70 -4.46
N PHE A 159 4.91 -19.20 -5.62
CA PHE A 159 4.13 -18.44 -6.58
C PHE A 159 2.69 -18.17 -6.08
N ASN A 160 2.08 -19.14 -5.37
CA ASN A 160 0.76 -18.95 -4.77
C ASN A 160 0.76 -17.85 -3.71
N VAL A 161 1.85 -17.76 -2.90
CA VAL A 161 2.03 -16.63 -1.97
C VAL A 161 2.08 -15.31 -2.72
N ALA A 162 2.84 -15.24 -3.82
CA ALA A 162 2.91 -14.03 -4.62
C ALA A 162 1.55 -13.61 -5.20
N ILE A 163 0.73 -14.57 -5.65
CA ILE A 163 -0.64 -14.28 -6.11
C ILE A 163 -1.50 -13.73 -4.97
N ILE A 164 -1.44 -14.32 -3.78
CA ILE A 164 -2.22 -13.83 -2.62
C ILE A 164 -1.87 -12.37 -2.31
N ILE A 165 -0.59 -12.04 -2.26
CA ILE A 165 -0.13 -10.67 -1.98
C ILE A 165 -0.54 -9.71 -3.11
N ALA A 166 -0.40 -10.13 -4.37
CA ALA A 166 -0.79 -9.32 -5.52
C ALA A 166 -2.30 -9.05 -5.55
N ASN A 167 -3.12 -10.07 -5.25
CA ASN A 167 -4.56 -9.95 -5.16
C ASN A 167 -4.99 -8.99 -4.03
N ASP A 168 -4.31 -9.00 -2.88
CA ASP A 168 -4.57 -8.04 -1.81
C ASP A 168 -4.31 -6.61 -2.28
N MET A 169 -3.16 -6.37 -2.92
CA MET A 169 -2.82 -5.04 -3.46
C MET A 169 -3.84 -4.59 -4.51
N PHE A 170 -4.24 -5.51 -5.39
CA PHE A 170 -5.16 -5.21 -6.48
C PHE A 170 -6.60 -5.00 -5.99
N THR A 171 -7.03 -5.74 -4.97
CA THR A 171 -8.33 -5.52 -4.29
C THR A 171 -8.41 -4.10 -3.72
N ILE A 172 -7.39 -3.66 -2.97
CA ILE A 172 -7.33 -2.31 -2.42
C ILE A 172 -7.41 -1.25 -3.54
N TYR A 173 -6.71 -1.49 -4.66
CA TYR A 173 -6.77 -0.58 -5.80
C TYR A 173 -8.17 -0.50 -6.41
N LEU A 174 -8.82 -1.64 -6.64
CA LEU A 174 -10.17 -1.72 -7.23
C LEU A 174 -11.23 -1.08 -6.31
N GLU A 175 -11.17 -1.33 -5.00
CA GLU A 175 -12.06 -0.71 -4.01
C GLU A 175 -11.92 0.81 -4.01
N ASN A 176 -10.69 1.34 -4.02
CA ASN A 176 -10.45 2.77 -4.13
C ASN A 176 -11.04 3.36 -5.42
N LYS A 177 -10.91 2.65 -6.55
CA LYS A 177 -11.48 3.08 -7.84
C LYS A 177 -13.02 3.05 -7.84
N LEU A 178 -13.63 2.07 -7.17
CA LEU A 178 -15.08 2.02 -6.98
C LEU A 178 -15.57 3.19 -6.11
N ASP A 179 -14.84 3.53 -5.06
CA ASP A 179 -15.15 4.68 -4.21
C ASP A 179 -15.04 6.01 -4.96
N GLU A 180 -13.99 6.18 -5.77
CA GLU A 180 -13.85 7.34 -6.68
C GLU A 180 -15.06 7.46 -7.62
N LEU A 181 -15.55 6.35 -8.20
CA LEU A 181 -16.72 6.33 -9.07
C LEU A 181 -18.03 6.69 -8.35
N ASN A 182 -18.13 6.36 -7.07
CA ASN A 182 -19.29 6.67 -6.22
C ASN A 182 -19.33 8.13 -5.75
N GLY A 183 -18.29 8.91 -6.05
CA GLY A 183 -18.14 10.27 -5.52
C GLY A 183 -17.72 10.29 -4.04
N ASN A 184 -17.45 9.12 -3.47
CA ASN A 184 -16.72 9.03 -2.22
C ASN A 184 -15.28 9.41 -2.54
N ILE A 185 -14.91 10.65 -2.25
CA ILE A 185 -13.50 11.07 -2.33
C ILE A 185 -12.80 10.31 -1.22
N THR A 186 -12.36 9.10 -1.54
CA THR A 186 -11.30 8.47 -0.76
C THR A 186 -10.06 9.31 -1.06
N THR A 187 -9.78 10.26 -0.17
CA THR A 187 -8.43 10.82 -0.13
C THR A 187 -7.49 9.64 -0.22
N LYS A 188 -6.64 9.65 -1.26
CA LYS A 188 -5.58 8.64 -1.41
C LYS A 188 -5.00 8.42 -0.04
N TYR A 189 -5.23 7.24 0.53
CA TYR A 189 -4.55 6.83 1.74
C TYR A 189 -3.09 6.70 1.33
N ILE A 190 -2.32 7.74 1.57
CA ILE A 190 -0.87 7.68 1.48
C ILE A 190 -0.47 6.85 2.71
N PRO A 191 -0.02 5.61 2.55
CA PRO A 191 0.59 4.88 3.65
C PRO A 191 1.95 5.55 3.90
N THR A 192 1.94 6.65 4.61
CA THR A 192 3.17 7.21 5.13
C THR A 192 3.64 6.27 6.21
N ASN A 193 4.75 5.57 5.98
CA ASN A 193 5.46 4.80 7.00
C ASN A 193 5.89 5.67 8.19
N ASN A 194 5.84 6.99 8.06
CA ASN A 194 6.00 7.97 9.12
C ASN A 194 4.62 8.52 9.48
N LYS A 195 3.92 7.86 10.38
CA LYS A 195 2.68 8.39 10.96
C LYS A 195 3.03 9.58 11.85
N ILE A 196 2.85 10.78 11.32
CA ILE A 196 2.77 11.96 12.17
C ILE A 196 1.43 11.85 12.92
N ILE A 197 1.52 11.78 14.25
CA ILE A 197 0.34 11.67 15.11
C ILE A 197 0.13 13.02 15.79
N TRP A 198 -1.10 13.51 15.73
CA TRP A 198 -1.47 14.70 16.49
C TRP A 198 -1.47 14.39 17.99
N THR A 199 -0.66 15.09 18.73
CA THR A 199 -0.55 14.94 20.20
C THR A 199 -1.27 16.04 20.96
N GLY A 200 -1.74 17.08 20.28
CA GLY A 200 -2.58 18.13 20.86
C GLY A 200 -4.04 17.70 21.06
N THR A 201 -4.83 18.58 21.60
CA THR A 201 -6.25 18.33 21.83
C THR A 201 -7.07 18.37 20.52
N LYS A 202 -8.24 17.72 20.51
CA LYS A 202 -9.15 17.77 19.35
C LYS A 202 -9.71 19.18 19.09
N ILE A 203 -9.82 20.02 20.12
CA ILE A 203 -10.28 21.39 19.96
C ILE A 203 -9.23 22.30 19.32
N GLU A 204 -7.94 22.05 19.57
CA GLU A 204 -6.83 22.72 18.88
C GLU A 204 -6.79 22.33 17.38
N MET A 205 -7.03 21.07 17.05
CA MET A 205 -7.22 20.66 15.67
C MET A 205 -8.43 21.36 15.02
N ALA A 206 -9.54 21.51 15.75
CA ALA A 206 -10.68 22.25 15.25
C ALA A 206 -10.36 23.73 14.98
N GLU A 207 -9.55 24.37 15.84
CA GLU A 207 -9.08 25.76 15.60
C GLU A 207 -8.28 25.84 14.29
N MET A 208 -7.37 24.88 14.04
CA MET A 208 -6.59 24.82 12.79
C MET A 208 -7.52 24.66 11.57
N ILE A 209 -8.47 23.72 11.61
CA ILE A 209 -9.45 23.50 10.54
C ILE A 209 -10.22 24.77 10.22
N TYR A 210 -10.78 25.41 11.24
CA TYR A 210 -11.54 26.65 11.07
C TYR A 210 -10.67 27.81 10.61
N GLY A 211 -9.43 27.92 11.11
CA GLY A 211 -8.47 28.92 10.68
C GLY A 211 -8.18 28.84 9.18
N LEU A 212 -7.88 27.64 8.68
CA LEU A 212 -7.63 27.40 7.26
C LEU A 212 -8.87 27.66 6.40
N TYR A 213 -10.04 27.24 6.87
CA TYR A 213 -11.32 27.48 6.19
C TYR A 213 -11.63 28.97 6.05
N TYR A 214 -11.55 29.76 7.13
CA TYR A 214 -11.85 31.18 7.09
C TYR A 214 -10.76 32.00 6.37
N LYS A 215 -9.51 31.56 6.42
CA LYS A 215 -8.42 32.19 5.66
C LYS A 215 -8.52 31.95 4.15
N LYS A 216 -9.31 30.94 3.72
CA LYS A 216 -9.55 30.60 2.30
C LYS A 216 -8.29 30.25 1.50
N VAL A 217 -7.32 29.61 2.16
CA VAL A 217 -6.02 29.27 1.54
C VAL A 217 -6.01 27.94 0.78
N LEU A 218 -7.09 27.15 0.87
CA LEU A 218 -7.19 25.84 0.24
C LEU A 218 -8.09 25.88 -0.98
N ASN A 219 -7.70 25.20 -2.07
CA ASN A 219 -8.45 25.09 -3.34
C ASN A 219 -8.92 26.46 -3.87
N GLY A 220 -8.12 27.53 -3.71
CA GLY A 220 -8.50 28.88 -4.11
C GLY A 220 -9.70 29.43 -3.34
N GLY A 221 -9.89 28.99 -2.09
CA GLY A 221 -10.97 29.38 -1.18
C GLY A 221 -12.29 28.62 -1.38
N ARG A 222 -12.30 27.56 -2.18
CA ARG A 222 -13.49 26.75 -2.51
C ARG A 222 -13.63 25.47 -1.69
N ALA A 223 -12.62 25.11 -0.90
CA ALA A 223 -12.67 23.90 -0.06
C ALA A 223 -13.78 23.99 0.97
N ASP A 224 -14.62 22.95 1.09
CA ASP A 224 -15.60 22.83 2.15
C ASP A 224 -14.95 22.47 3.47
N ILE A 225 -15.52 22.95 4.58
CA ILE A 225 -14.98 22.73 5.92
C ILE A 225 -14.91 21.24 6.28
N LYS A 226 -15.87 20.44 5.83
CA LYS A 226 -15.87 18.99 6.04
C LYS A 226 -14.77 18.30 5.26
N GLU A 227 -14.44 18.78 4.06
CA GLU A 227 -13.34 18.31 3.26
C GLU A 227 -12.00 18.58 3.95
N ILE A 228 -11.80 19.80 4.44
CA ILE A 228 -10.61 20.21 5.20
C ILE A 228 -10.47 19.35 6.47
N ALA A 229 -11.55 19.22 7.23
CA ALA A 229 -11.57 18.44 8.46
C ALA A 229 -11.20 16.98 8.20
N ARG A 230 -11.81 16.34 7.20
CA ARG A 230 -11.53 14.95 6.85
C ARG A 230 -10.06 14.77 6.45
N THR A 231 -9.54 15.66 5.61
CA THR A 231 -8.16 15.60 5.13
C THR A 231 -7.16 15.70 6.28
N LEU A 232 -7.32 16.68 7.17
CA LEU A 232 -6.42 16.87 8.31
C LEU A 232 -6.54 15.75 9.35
N CYS A 233 -7.76 15.30 9.63
CA CYS A 233 -7.98 14.19 10.55
C CYS A 233 -7.32 12.89 10.07
N ILE A 234 -7.37 12.60 8.77
CA ILE A 234 -6.67 11.47 8.17
C ILE A 234 -5.16 11.68 8.24
N ALA A 235 -4.65 12.84 7.83
CA ALA A 235 -3.21 13.13 7.80
C ALA A 235 -2.55 12.98 9.18
N PHE A 236 -3.25 13.37 10.25
CA PHE A 236 -2.76 13.34 11.62
C PHE A 236 -3.32 12.21 12.49
N ASN A 237 -4.05 11.26 11.88
CA ASN A 237 -4.62 10.09 12.56
C ASN A 237 -5.52 10.46 13.75
N ILE A 238 -6.47 11.39 13.55
CA ILE A 238 -7.44 11.84 14.55
C ILE A 238 -8.84 11.39 14.16
N GLU A 239 -9.57 10.80 15.09
CA GLU A 239 -11.00 10.56 14.93
C GLU A 239 -11.81 11.76 15.42
N MET A 240 -12.50 12.43 14.49
CA MET A 240 -13.41 13.54 14.79
C MET A 240 -14.58 13.54 13.78
N ASP A 241 -15.79 13.43 14.28
CA ASP A 241 -17.01 13.51 13.48
C ASP A 241 -17.49 14.96 13.29
N ASP A 242 -18.39 15.17 12.33
CA ASP A 242 -18.93 16.50 12.02
C ASP A 242 -19.60 17.15 13.23
N LYS A 243 -20.33 16.38 14.07
CA LYS A 243 -21.02 16.90 15.25
C LYS A 243 -20.01 17.43 16.27
N THR A 244 -18.94 16.70 16.49
CA THR A 244 -17.85 17.10 17.39
C THR A 244 -17.15 18.35 16.88
N LEU A 245 -16.87 18.44 15.57
CA LEU A 245 -16.29 19.63 14.95
C LEU A 245 -17.16 20.88 15.17
N TYR A 246 -18.46 20.78 14.91
CA TYR A 246 -19.38 21.91 15.13
C TYR A 246 -19.53 22.27 16.61
N ARG A 247 -19.53 21.31 17.52
CA ARG A 247 -19.54 21.58 18.97
C ARG A 247 -18.31 22.38 19.37
N TYR A 248 -17.11 21.98 18.93
CA TYR A 248 -15.88 22.72 19.21
C TYR A 248 -15.89 24.13 18.64
N LEU A 249 -16.50 24.37 17.48
CA LEU A 249 -16.69 25.74 17.00
C LEU A 249 -17.48 26.59 17.99
N GLN A 250 -18.58 26.06 18.56
CA GLN A 250 -19.38 26.78 19.54
C GLN A 250 -18.58 27.04 20.83
N ASP A 251 -17.77 26.06 21.25
CA ASP A 251 -16.91 26.20 22.43
C ASP A 251 -15.83 27.26 22.22
N ILE A 252 -15.19 27.26 21.02
CA ILE A 252 -14.19 28.27 20.63
C ILE A 252 -14.81 29.68 20.63
N LYS A 253 -16.03 29.85 20.06
CA LYS A 253 -16.72 31.14 20.01
C LYS A 253 -17.09 31.72 21.40
N LYS A 254 -17.22 30.88 22.41
CA LYS A 254 -17.54 31.29 23.78
C LYS A 254 -16.32 31.73 24.60
N ARG A 255 -15.11 31.49 24.12
CA ARG A 255 -13.88 31.84 24.85
C ARG A 255 -13.68 33.36 24.89
N TYR A 256 -13.14 33.84 25.99
CA TYR A 256 -12.81 35.26 26.22
C TYR A 256 -11.51 35.36 27.01
N PRO A 257 -10.58 36.29 26.74
CA PRO A 257 -10.65 37.35 25.72
C PRO A 257 -10.23 36.88 24.30
N ILE A 258 -9.60 35.72 24.18
CA ILE A 258 -9.05 35.20 22.91
C ILE A 258 -9.82 33.92 22.55
N ASN A 259 -10.44 33.90 21.37
CA ASN A 259 -11.15 32.74 20.89
C ASN A 259 -10.22 31.64 20.35
N ALA A 260 -9.24 32.00 19.53
CA ALA A 260 -8.32 31.07 18.87
C ALA A 260 -6.98 30.98 19.64
N ILE A 261 -7.01 30.34 20.80
CA ILE A 261 -5.85 30.26 21.72
C ILE A 261 -4.70 29.49 21.11
N PHE A 262 -5.00 28.37 20.45
CA PHE A 262 -3.98 27.52 19.81
C PHE A 262 -3.31 28.23 18.63
N LEU A 263 -4.07 28.87 17.74
CA LEU A 263 -3.54 29.60 16.59
C LEU A 263 -2.73 30.82 17.05
N GLN A 264 -3.13 31.49 18.14
CA GLN A 264 -2.35 32.58 18.73
C GLN A 264 -1.01 32.04 19.24
N SER A 265 -1.01 30.97 20.02
CA SER A 265 0.22 30.31 20.52
C SER A 265 1.16 29.87 19.40
N LEU A 266 0.61 29.31 18.30
CA LEU A 266 1.42 28.95 17.12
C LEU A 266 2.06 30.19 16.49
N SER A 267 1.32 31.29 16.37
CA SER A 267 1.82 32.54 15.80
C SER A 267 2.94 33.13 16.67
N ASP A 268 2.74 33.14 17.99
CA ASP A 268 3.69 33.70 18.93
C ASP A 268 5.01 32.89 18.90
N LEU A 269 4.92 31.56 18.99
CA LEU A 269 6.08 30.67 18.89
C LEU A 269 6.83 30.82 17.56
N ALA A 270 6.09 30.87 16.45
CA ALA A 270 6.71 31.06 15.13
C ALA A 270 7.44 32.40 15.03
N ASN A 271 6.83 33.48 15.53
CA ASN A 271 7.45 34.81 15.53
C ASN A 271 8.72 34.86 16.43
N ASP A 272 8.68 34.20 17.59
CA ASP A 272 9.83 34.14 18.48
C ASP A 272 10.97 33.32 17.87
N THR A 273 10.66 32.19 17.26
CA THR A 273 11.63 31.35 16.56
C THR A 273 12.29 32.10 15.39
N PHE A 274 11.46 32.69 14.50
CA PHE A 274 11.98 33.44 13.32
C PHE A 274 12.73 34.73 13.67
N ARG A 275 12.54 35.29 14.86
CA ARG A 275 13.32 36.46 15.35
C ARG A 275 14.59 36.06 16.08
N GLY A 276 14.66 34.84 16.61
CA GLY A 276 15.78 34.32 17.39
C GLY A 276 16.81 33.52 16.60
N GLU A 277 16.56 33.28 15.31
CA GLU A 277 17.46 32.49 14.49
C GLU A 277 18.47 33.38 13.74
N ASP A 278 19.60 33.58 14.35
CA ASP A 278 20.89 33.52 13.63
C ASP A 278 21.22 32.03 13.43
N PHE A 279 20.85 31.45 12.28
CA PHE A 279 21.34 30.14 11.80
C PHE A 279 22.69 30.28 11.13
#